data_bb82ba0205c1e3c0738a2b5d9b783b3a
#
_entry.id   bb82ba0205c1e3c0738a2b5d9b783b3a
#
_cell.length_a   1.000
_cell.length_b   1.000
_cell.length_c   1.000
_cell.angle_alpha   90.00
_cell.angle_beta   90.00
_cell.angle_gamma   90.00
#
_symmetry.space_group_name_H-M   'P 1'
#
loop_
_entity.id
_entity.type
_entity.pdbx_description
1 polymer ?
#
loop_
_entity_poly.entity_id
_entity_poly.type
_entity_poly.pdbx_seq_one_letter_code
_entity_poly.pdbx_strand_id
1 'polypeptide(L)'
;KETRLNFDVRRIIPGSAPLRAFVEGDFFSAGDQFRLRHGYITAGDFTIGQTWTTLSIMEAIPVMIDFAAGDALFGGRAAQLRYTKPLNERWKLSVAAEELQFLGIQNANNLPGRETSQWPLFAARADFQYDGGMVAFGGSVGQLHWDGGSNGPSDSEVQLAVLMGGRHNLGDKAYATYHFSNSEGAGENIMAFAGTDANAVLDADGNLETFSAFAAVFGFGYDWTPTLTTQGSYAYGVLDTPDSRADLALERGGVGHLNLIWKPQGNKYFSTGAEIMYGKSRVQNGATGDATRLQLMAKFAF
;
A
#
# COMPACT_ATOMS: atom_id res chain seq x y z
N LYS A 1 13.81 -3.30 14.50
CA LYS A 1 12.36 -3.08 14.40
C LYS A 1 11.70 -3.93 13.31
N GLU A 2 12.45 -4.35 12.28
CA GLU A 2 11.95 -5.09 11.11
C GLU A 2 12.00 -6.61 11.28
N THR A 3 12.42 -7.11 12.43
CA THR A 3 12.36 -8.54 12.78
C THR A 3 10.90 -8.97 12.76
N ARG A 4 10.61 -10.01 11.97
CA ARG A 4 9.26 -10.57 11.84
C ARG A 4 9.20 -11.96 12.44
N LEU A 5 8.14 -12.21 13.17
CA LEU A 5 7.80 -13.51 13.72
C LEU A 5 6.48 -13.95 13.08
N ASN A 6 6.41 -15.20 12.62
CA ASN A 6 5.18 -15.73 12.06
C ASN A 6 4.93 -17.18 12.47
N PHE A 7 3.64 -17.55 12.42
CA PHE A 7 3.14 -18.92 12.52
C PHE A 7 2.29 -19.22 11.31
N ASP A 8 2.61 -20.29 10.58
CA ASP A 8 1.89 -20.75 9.39
C ASP A 8 1.41 -22.20 9.62
N VAL A 9 0.15 -22.36 9.94
CA VAL A 9 -0.49 -23.66 10.17
C VAL A 9 -1.31 -24.03 8.95
N ARG A 10 -1.04 -25.20 8.38
CA ARG A 10 -1.75 -25.71 7.20
C ARG A 10 -2.34 -27.08 7.48
N ARG A 11 -3.58 -27.29 7.07
CA ARG A 11 -4.27 -28.57 7.22
C ARG A 11 -4.99 -28.93 5.92
N ILE A 12 -4.71 -30.14 5.44
CA ILE A 12 -5.46 -30.77 4.36
C ILE A 12 -6.41 -31.78 4.98
N ILE A 13 -7.71 -31.57 4.78
CA ILE A 13 -8.76 -32.49 5.25
C ILE A 13 -9.29 -33.18 3.99
N PRO A 14 -9.23 -34.52 3.89
CA PRO A 14 -9.77 -35.24 2.75
C PRO A 14 -11.24 -34.86 2.48
N GLY A 15 -11.56 -34.52 1.24
CA GLY A 15 -12.91 -34.13 0.84
C GLY A 15 -13.30 -32.68 1.19
N SER A 16 -12.41 -31.89 1.76
CA SER A 16 -12.65 -30.48 2.12
C SER A 16 -11.60 -29.57 1.47
N ALA A 17 -11.93 -28.26 1.40
CA ALA A 17 -11.00 -27.25 0.98
C ALA A 17 -9.77 -27.19 1.94
N PRO A 18 -8.54 -26.95 1.41
CA PRO A 18 -7.38 -26.75 2.26
C PRO A 18 -7.59 -25.56 3.21
N LEU A 19 -7.17 -25.73 4.47
CA LEU A 19 -7.19 -24.68 5.47
C LEU A 19 -5.79 -24.18 5.74
N ARG A 20 -5.63 -22.86 5.87
CA ARG A 20 -4.41 -22.23 6.34
C ARG A 20 -4.75 -21.14 7.36
N ALA A 21 -4.07 -21.14 8.49
CA ALA A 21 -4.07 -20.03 9.43
C ALA A 21 -2.68 -19.42 9.47
N PHE A 22 -2.58 -18.11 9.31
CA PHE A 22 -1.32 -17.38 9.26
C PHE A 22 -1.38 -16.16 10.17
N VAL A 23 -0.38 -16.02 11.04
CA VAL A 23 -0.19 -14.86 11.91
C VAL A 23 1.23 -14.36 11.74
N GLU A 24 1.43 -13.08 11.51
CA GLU A 24 2.73 -12.42 11.43
C GLU A 24 2.69 -11.09 12.16
N GLY A 25 3.75 -10.78 12.88
CA GLY A 25 3.95 -9.48 13.47
C GLY A 25 5.39 -9.01 13.40
N ASP A 26 5.59 -7.73 13.64
CA ASP A 26 6.89 -7.07 13.74
C ASP A 26 6.90 -6.09 14.93
N PHE A 27 8.03 -5.39 15.11
CA PHE A 27 8.20 -4.35 16.15
C PHE A 27 8.30 -2.95 15.53
N PHE A 28 7.73 -2.75 14.35
CA PHE A 28 7.77 -1.47 13.63
C PHE A 28 6.51 -0.63 13.94
N SER A 29 6.33 -0.32 15.21
CA SER A 29 5.28 0.58 15.71
C SER A 29 5.87 1.69 16.57
N ALA A 30 5.08 2.67 16.96
CA ALA A 30 5.48 3.69 17.91
C ALA A 30 5.89 3.02 19.24
N GLY A 31 7.05 3.42 19.80
CA GLY A 31 7.59 2.82 21.03
C GLY A 31 8.09 1.37 20.88
N ASP A 32 8.37 0.90 19.66
CA ASP A 32 8.90 -0.45 19.39
C ASP A 32 8.01 -1.60 19.88
N GLN A 33 6.71 -1.35 19.97
CA GLN A 33 5.73 -2.34 20.40
C GLN A 33 5.47 -3.36 19.28
N PHE A 34 5.07 -4.58 19.67
CA PHE A 34 4.64 -5.60 18.74
C PHE A 34 3.42 -5.12 17.93
N ARG A 35 3.50 -5.23 16.61
CA ARG A 35 2.44 -4.86 15.69
C ARG A 35 2.00 -6.07 14.89
N LEU A 36 0.70 -6.39 14.93
CA LEU A 36 0.12 -7.40 14.06
C LEU A 36 0.14 -6.90 12.62
N ARG A 37 0.78 -7.66 11.74
CA ARG A 37 0.81 -7.40 10.29
C ARG A 37 -0.26 -8.20 9.57
N HIS A 38 -0.25 -9.50 9.82
CA HIS A 38 -1.15 -10.46 9.21
C HIS A 38 -1.75 -11.34 10.30
N GLY A 39 -3.06 -11.55 10.23
CA GLY A 39 -3.81 -12.48 11.06
C GLY A 39 -5.04 -12.93 10.29
N TYR A 40 -4.90 -14.03 9.51
CA TYR A 40 -5.97 -14.48 8.63
C TYR A 40 -6.06 -16.00 8.52
N ILE A 41 -7.23 -16.45 8.07
CA ILE A 41 -7.51 -17.84 7.71
C ILE A 41 -7.88 -17.87 6.23
N THR A 42 -7.36 -18.87 5.49
CA THR A 42 -7.87 -19.21 4.16
C THR A 42 -8.57 -20.55 4.18
N ALA A 43 -9.72 -20.64 3.51
CA ALA A 43 -10.49 -21.85 3.32
C ALA A 43 -10.93 -21.93 1.85
N GLY A 44 -10.25 -22.72 1.05
CA GLY A 44 -10.44 -22.75 -0.41
C GLY A 44 -10.20 -21.36 -1.03
N ASP A 45 -11.20 -20.84 -1.69
CA ASP A 45 -11.16 -19.54 -2.39
C ASP A 45 -11.37 -18.33 -1.43
N PHE A 46 -11.67 -18.56 -0.16
CA PHE A 46 -11.97 -17.50 0.82
C PHE A 46 -10.76 -17.16 1.70
N THR A 47 -10.61 -15.88 2.00
CA THR A 47 -9.67 -15.33 3.01
C THR A 47 -10.45 -14.47 3.98
N ILE A 48 -10.30 -14.71 5.29
CA ILE A 48 -10.97 -13.96 6.36
C ILE A 48 -9.93 -13.51 7.37
N GLY A 49 -9.91 -12.23 7.71
CA GLY A 49 -8.98 -11.62 8.68
C GLY A 49 -8.12 -10.54 8.06
N GLN A 50 -7.12 -10.07 8.83
CA GLN A 50 -6.25 -8.97 8.42
C GLN A 50 -5.10 -9.46 7.54
N THR A 51 -5.00 -8.91 6.34
CA THR A 51 -3.86 -9.10 5.43
C THR A 51 -3.79 -7.94 4.43
N TRP A 52 -2.89 -8.02 3.44
CA TRP A 52 -2.83 -7.03 2.38
C TRP A 52 -4.21 -6.84 1.73
N THR A 53 -4.61 -5.57 1.55
CA THR A 53 -5.85 -5.22 0.86
C THR A 53 -5.90 -5.81 -0.55
N THR A 54 -7.06 -5.99 -1.09
CA THR A 54 -7.26 -6.53 -2.45
C THR A 54 -6.53 -5.70 -3.48
N LEU A 55 -6.44 -4.39 -3.28
CA LEU A 55 -5.78 -3.46 -4.18
C LEU A 55 -4.25 -3.36 -3.99
N SER A 56 -3.67 -4.01 -3.00
CA SER A 56 -2.21 -4.10 -2.84
C SER A 56 -1.61 -5.07 -3.86
N ILE A 57 -1.08 -4.54 -4.98
CA ILE A 57 -0.41 -5.34 -6.02
C ILE A 57 1.04 -5.60 -5.59
N MET A 58 1.25 -6.67 -4.81
CA MET A 58 2.55 -6.98 -4.21
C MET A 58 3.63 -7.27 -5.26
N GLU A 59 3.23 -7.80 -6.41
CA GLU A 59 4.13 -8.12 -7.53
C GLU A 59 4.68 -6.87 -8.22
N ALA A 60 3.98 -5.74 -8.12
CA ALA A 60 4.40 -4.45 -8.69
C ALA A 60 5.33 -3.66 -7.76
N ILE A 61 5.60 -4.15 -6.55
CA ILE A 61 6.47 -3.46 -5.59
C ILE A 61 7.93 -3.60 -6.03
N PRO A 62 8.66 -2.48 -6.24
CA PRO A 62 10.09 -2.54 -6.47
C PRO A 62 10.83 -3.07 -5.23
N VAL A 63 11.94 -3.78 -5.45
CA VAL A 63 12.73 -4.32 -4.33
C VAL A 63 13.76 -3.30 -3.89
N MET A 64 13.54 -2.68 -2.74
CA MET A 64 14.40 -1.65 -2.17
C MET A 64 14.97 -2.10 -0.82
N ILE A 65 16.05 -1.45 -0.39
CA ILE A 65 16.63 -1.63 0.96
C ILE A 65 15.78 -0.86 1.97
N ASP A 66 15.23 0.28 1.57
CA ASP A 66 14.30 1.02 2.41
C ASP A 66 13.03 0.22 2.66
N PHE A 67 12.62 0.17 3.92
CA PHE A 67 11.43 -0.57 4.32
C PHE A 67 10.13 0.02 3.76
N ALA A 68 10.08 1.32 3.57
CA ALA A 68 8.96 2.05 3.00
C ALA A 68 9.07 2.26 1.49
N ALA A 69 9.93 1.50 0.81
CA ALA A 69 10.13 1.61 -0.62
C ALA A 69 8.83 1.51 -1.40
N GLY A 70 8.70 2.36 -2.39
CA GLY A 70 7.47 2.52 -3.16
C GLY A 70 6.49 3.48 -2.50
N ASP A 71 6.97 4.59 -1.99
CA ASP A 71 6.23 5.60 -1.21
C ASP A 71 4.93 6.10 -1.84
N ALA A 72 4.73 5.91 -3.13
CA ALA A 72 3.48 6.22 -3.82
C ALA A 72 2.66 4.96 -4.19
N LEU A 73 2.96 3.79 -3.62
CA LEU A 73 2.12 2.59 -3.78
C LEU A 73 0.78 2.79 -3.08
N PHE A 74 -0.27 2.32 -3.76
CA PHE A 74 -1.62 2.29 -3.22
C PHE A 74 -1.89 0.95 -2.53
N GLY A 75 -2.41 0.98 -1.31
CA GLY A 75 -2.78 -0.21 -0.56
C GLY A 75 -2.40 -0.13 0.92
N GLY A 76 -2.56 -1.23 1.60
CA GLY A 76 -2.32 -1.36 3.04
C GLY A 76 -2.66 -2.75 3.52
N ARG A 77 -2.95 -2.90 4.80
CA ARG A 77 -3.46 -4.14 5.40
C ARG A 77 -4.74 -3.82 6.16
N ALA A 78 -5.80 -4.56 5.86
CA ALA A 78 -7.10 -4.38 6.48
C ALA A 78 -7.72 -5.73 6.87
N ALA A 79 -8.61 -5.72 7.85
CA ALA A 79 -9.51 -6.82 8.09
C ALA A 79 -10.45 -6.95 6.89
N GLN A 80 -10.67 -8.17 6.40
CA GLN A 80 -11.41 -8.39 5.18
C GLN A 80 -12.06 -9.77 5.11
N LEU A 81 -13.11 -9.85 4.33
CA LEU A 81 -13.62 -11.06 3.72
C LEU A 81 -13.38 -10.97 2.22
N ARG A 82 -12.46 -11.80 1.70
CA ARG A 82 -12.10 -11.81 0.29
C ARG A 82 -12.38 -13.18 -0.33
N TYR A 83 -12.98 -13.17 -1.50
CA TYR A 83 -13.12 -14.31 -2.39
C TYR A 83 -12.16 -14.13 -3.57
N THR A 84 -11.32 -15.15 -3.83
CA THR A 84 -10.33 -15.13 -4.90
C THR A 84 -10.50 -16.37 -5.76
N LYS A 85 -10.81 -16.19 -7.04
CA LYS A 85 -11.09 -17.27 -7.99
C LYS A 85 -10.15 -17.25 -9.20
N PRO A 86 -9.37 -18.30 -9.45
CA PRO A 86 -8.79 -18.53 -10.76
C PRO A 86 -9.91 -18.77 -11.77
N LEU A 87 -9.99 -17.94 -12.81
CA LEU A 87 -10.97 -18.10 -13.89
C LEU A 87 -10.44 -19.07 -14.95
N ASN A 88 -9.13 -19.06 -15.15
CA ASN A 88 -8.37 -19.98 -16.00
C ASN A 88 -6.87 -19.88 -15.61
N GLU A 89 -5.98 -20.48 -16.42
CA GLU A 89 -4.54 -20.49 -16.16
C GLU A 89 -3.90 -19.08 -16.13
N ARG A 90 -4.52 -18.09 -16.77
CA ARG A 90 -3.98 -16.71 -16.90
C ARG A 90 -4.74 -15.69 -16.08
N TRP A 91 -6.01 -15.86 -15.84
CA TRP A 91 -6.85 -14.87 -15.16
C TRP A 91 -7.25 -15.30 -13.77
N LYS A 92 -7.11 -14.42 -12.82
CA LYS A 92 -7.59 -14.54 -11.45
C LYS A 92 -8.40 -13.30 -11.09
N LEU A 93 -9.56 -13.49 -10.47
CA LEU A 93 -10.42 -12.44 -9.97
C LEU A 93 -10.47 -12.49 -8.44
N SER A 94 -10.35 -11.35 -7.80
CA SER A 94 -10.56 -11.18 -6.35
C SER A 94 -11.63 -10.13 -6.12
N VAL A 95 -12.56 -10.40 -5.19
CA VAL A 95 -13.53 -9.43 -4.68
C VAL A 95 -13.56 -9.50 -3.17
N ALA A 96 -13.72 -8.35 -2.51
CA ALA A 96 -13.65 -8.28 -1.06
C ALA A 96 -14.57 -7.20 -0.49
N ALA A 97 -14.99 -7.45 0.77
CA ALA A 97 -15.45 -6.44 1.69
C ALA A 97 -14.31 -6.24 2.72
N GLU A 98 -13.82 -5.01 2.84
CA GLU A 98 -12.65 -4.65 3.66
C GLU A 98 -13.03 -3.58 4.68
N GLU A 99 -12.38 -3.58 5.83
CA GLU A 99 -12.44 -2.46 6.76
C GLU A 99 -11.79 -1.24 6.11
N LEU A 100 -12.42 -0.09 6.22
CA LEU A 100 -11.83 1.17 5.82
C LEU A 100 -10.75 1.54 6.84
N GLN A 101 -9.49 1.26 6.51
CA GLN A 101 -8.38 1.36 7.44
C GLN A 101 -8.04 2.80 7.81
N PHE A 102 -8.18 3.72 6.85
CA PHE A 102 -7.89 5.13 7.02
C PHE A 102 -9.11 5.95 6.59
N LEU A 103 -9.68 6.68 7.51
CA LEU A 103 -10.76 7.61 7.24
C LEU A 103 -10.20 8.95 6.76
N GLY A 104 -9.16 9.47 7.43
CA GLY A 104 -8.32 10.57 6.95
C GLY A 104 -9.10 11.86 6.65
N ILE A 105 -10.04 12.24 7.54
CA ILE A 105 -10.85 13.45 7.44
C ILE A 105 -10.22 14.54 8.28
N GLN A 106 -9.71 15.59 7.63
CA GLN A 106 -9.20 16.77 8.32
C GLN A 106 -10.35 17.60 8.91
N ASN A 107 -10.33 17.83 10.21
CA ASN A 107 -11.27 18.72 10.92
C ASN A 107 -10.55 19.96 11.47
N ALA A 108 -10.22 20.91 10.58
CA ALA A 108 -9.52 22.14 10.96
C ALA A 108 -10.38 23.09 11.82
N ASN A 109 -11.70 22.98 11.73
CA ASN A 109 -12.65 23.84 12.44
C ASN A 109 -13.02 23.32 13.84
N ASN A 110 -12.47 22.15 14.24
CA ASN A 110 -12.77 21.49 15.52
C ASN A 110 -14.28 21.28 15.75
N LEU A 111 -15.01 20.93 14.70
CA LEU A 111 -16.43 20.60 14.80
C LEU A 111 -16.62 19.33 15.63
N PRO A 112 -17.71 19.27 16.42
CA PRO A 112 -17.99 18.10 17.23
C PRO A 112 -18.29 16.89 16.34
N GLY A 113 -17.81 15.70 16.76
CA GLY A 113 -18.05 14.46 16.02
C GLY A 113 -16.79 13.61 15.87
N ARG A 114 -16.91 12.63 15.01
CA ARG A 114 -15.84 11.69 14.66
C ARG A 114 -15.96 11.20 13.23
N GLU A 115 -14.83 10.87 12.65
CA GLU A 115 -14.79 10.16 11.40
C GLU A 115 -15.23 8.69 11.57
N THR A 116 -15.95 8.15 10.59
CA THR A 116 -16.45 6.77 10.58
C THR A 116 -16.80 6.32 9.16
N SER A 117 -17.27 5.09 9.03
CA SER A 117 -17.89 4.54 7.81
C SER A 117 -19.07 3.68 8.22
N GLN A 118 -20.16 3.76 7.48
CA GLN A 118 -21.40 3.02 7.78
C GLN A 118 -21.45 1.66 7.05
N TRP A 119 -20.59 1.45 6.06
CA TRP A 119 -20.49 0.19 5.31
C TRP A 119 -19.02 -0.09 4.92
N PRO A 120 -18.66 -1.35 4.65
CA PRO A 120 -17.29 -1.72 4.33
C PRO A 120 -16.85 -1.17 2.97
N LEU A 121 -15.54 -1.03 2.78
CA LEU A 121 -14.96 -0.82 1.46
C LEU A 121 -15.18 -2.08 0.61
N PHE A 122 -15.77 -1.94 -0.56
CA PHE A 122 -15.86 -3.00 -1.55
C PHE A 122 -14.74 -2.83 -2.57
N ALA A 123 -13.96 -3.88 -2.76
CA ALA A 123 -12.83 -3.89 -3.68
C ALA A 123 -12.90 -5.07 -4.64
N ALA A 124 -12.42 -4.85 -5.87
CA ALA A 124 -12.26 -5.88 -6.87
C ALA A 124 -10.92 -5.73 -7.60
N ARG A 125 -10.27 -6.87 -7.93
CA ARG A 125 -9.04 -6.90 -8.71
C ARG A 125 -9.02 -8.10 -9.65
N ALA A 126 -8.62 -7.84 -10.90
CA ALA A 126 -8.32 -8.86 -11.90
C ALA A 126 -6.82 -8.90 -12.17
N ASP A 127 -6.22 -10.07 -12.04
CA ASP A 127 -4.81 -10.32 -12.37
C ASP A 127 -4.75 -11.13 -13.67
N PHE A 128 -3.94 -10.67 -14.60
CA PHE A 128 -3.60 -11.37 -15.84
C PHE A 128 -2.13 -11.79 -15.81
N GLN A 129 -1.87 -13.09 -15.88
CA GLN A 129 -0.53 -13.67 -15.93
C GLN A 129 -0.21 -14.18 -17.34
N TYR A 130 1.03 -14.00 -17.76
CA TYR A 130 1.56 -14.49 -19.02
C TYR A 130 3.03 -14.87 -18.89
N ASP A 131 3.60 -15.52 -19.91
CA ASP A 131 5.01 -15.92 -19.90
C ASP A 131 5.90 -14.66 -19.80
N GLY A 132 6.54 -14.49 -18.67
CA GLY A 132 7.43 -13.34 -18.43
C GLY A 132 6.82 -12.18 -17.65
N GLY A 133 5.57 -12.26 -17.15
CA GLY A 133 5.05 -11.18 -16.35
C GLY A 133 3.60 -11.29 -15.91
N MET A 134 3.14 -10.22 -15.28
CA MET A 134 1.75 -10.06 -14.89
C MET A 134 1.31 -8.59 -14.97
N VAL A 135 0.03 -8.40 -15.16
CA VAL A 135 -0.67 -7.11 -15.06
C VAL A 135 -1.88 -7.30 -14.15
N ALA A 136 -2.14 -6.34 -13.29
CA ALA A 136 -3.33 -6.31 -12.45
C ALA A 136 -4.08 -4.99 -12.64
N PHE A 137 -5.41 -5.06 -12.58
CA PHE A 137 -6.32 -3.92 -12.60
C PHE A 137 -7.26 -4.06 -11.42
N GLY A 138 -7.53 -2.97 -10.73
CA GLY A 138 -8.43 -2.99 -9.60
C GLY A 138 -9.15 -1.68 -9.36
N GLY A 139 -10.17 -1.75 -8.52
CA GLY A 139 -10.90 -0.59 -8.07
C GLY A 139 -11.64 -0.88 -6.78
N SER A 140 -12.00 0.18 -6.07
CA SER A 140 -12.79 0.11 -4.85
C SER A 140 -13.80 1.23 -4.76
N VAL A 141 -14.86 0.99 -3.96
CA VAL A 141 -15.85 1.96 -3.52
C VAL A 141 -16.03 1.84 -2.02
N GLY A 142 -16.00 2.96 -1.33
CA GLY A 142 -16.17 3.09 0.11
C GLY A 142 -16.96 4.34 0.47
N GLN A 143 -17.07 4.61 1.77
CA GLN A 143 -17.74 5.78 2.30
C GLN A 143 -16.86 6.46 3.34
N LEU A 144 -16.72 7.76 3.22
CA LEU A 144 -16.30 8.64 4.29
C LEU A 144 -17.55 9.19 4.95
N HIS A 145 -17.61 9.18 6.27
CA HIS A 145 -18.73 9.72 7.01
C HIS A 145 -18.23 10.47 8.24
N TRP A 146 -18.73 11.68 8.44
CA TRP A 146 -18.58 12.43 9.66
C TRP A 146 -19.84 12.30 10.51
N ASP A 147 -19.71 11.77 11.71
CA ASP A 147 -20.80 11.60 12.66
C ASP A 147 -20.70 12.65 13.76
N GLY A 148 -21.41 13.76 13.61
CA GLY A 148 -21.46 14.85 14.59
C GLY A 148 -22.30 14.56 15.84
N GLY A 149 -22.94 13.41 15.90
CA GLY A 149 -23.85 13.03 16.99
C GLY A 149 -25.07 13.95 17.09
N SER A 150 -25.55 14.15 18.31
CA SER A 150 -26.74 14.98 18.56
C SER A 150 -26.48 16.49 18.45
N ASN A 151 -25.24 16.93 18.48
CA ASN A 151 -24.87 18.34 18.64
C ASN A 151 -23.93 18.86 17.53
N GLY A 152 -23.61 18.04 16.55
CA GLY A 152 -22.71 18.38 15.44
C GLY A 152 -23.32 18.08 14.08
N PRO A 153 -22.67 18.55 13.02
CA PRO A 153 -23.05 18.23 11.66
C PRO A 153 -22.72 16.76 11.34
N SER A 154 -23.48 16.19 10.41
CA SER A 154 -23.19 14.86 9.87
C SER A 154 -23.29 14.91 8.36
N ASP A 155 -22.28 14.37 7.70
CA ASP A 155 -22.21 14.33 6.25
C ASP A 155 -21.50 13.06 5.77
N SER A 156 -21.68 12.70 4.49
CA SER A 156 -21.12 11.50 3.89
C SER A 156 -20.74 11.73 2.44
N GLU A 157 -19.54 11.25 2.10
CA GLU A 157 -19.03 11.27 0.74
C GLU A 157 -18.60 9.87 0.28
N VAL A 158 -18.64 9.65 -1.04
CA VAL A 158 -18.20 8.39 -1.65
C VAL A 158 -16.69 8.42 -1.84
N GLN A 159 -16.03 7.37 -1.37
CA GLN A 159 -14.63 7.11 -1.67
C GLN A 159 -14.51 6.19 -2.89
N LEU A 160 -13.70 6.57 -3.87
CA LEU A 160 -13.44 5.78 -5.08
C LEU A 160 -11.95 5.64 -5.34
N ALA A 161 -11.51 4.48 -5.82
CA ALA A 161 -10.17 4.30 -6.34
C ALA A 161 -10.15 3.36 -7.55
N VAL A 162 -9.25 3.64 -8.49
CA VAL A 162 -8.89 2.75 -9.59
C VAL A 162 -7.38 2.66 -9.69
N LEU A 163 -6.87 1.48 -10.02
CA LEU A 163 -5.44 1.27 -10.12
C LEU A 163 -5.08 0.20 -11.16
N MET A 164 -3.86 0.29 -11.62
CA MET A 164 -3.21 -0.78 -12.39
C MET A 164 -1.75 -0.92 -11.95
N GLY A 165 -1.22 -2.12 -12.06
CA GLY A 165 0.17 -2.38 -11.78
C GLY A 165 0.62 -3.68 -12.42
N GLY A 166 1.94 -3.85 -12.49
CA GLY A 166 2.47 -5.05 -13.11
C GLY A 166 3.97 -5.23 -12.90
N ARG A 167 4.42 -6.40 -13.30
CA ARG A 167 5.82 -6.79 -13.37
C ARG A 167 6.07 -7.53 -14.67
N HIS A 168 7.15 -7.17 -15.36
CA HIS A 168 7.56 -7.74 -16.63
C HIS A 168 9.03 -8.12 -16.57
N ASN A 169 9.36 -9.36 -16.92
CA ASN A 169 10.73 -9.79 -17.11
C ASN A 169 11.22 -9.29 -18.48
N LEU A 170 12.40 -8.69 -18.48
CA LEU A 170 13.08 -8.15 -19.66
C LEU A 170 14.29 -9.05 -19.98
N GLY A 171 13.98 -10.23 -20.51
CA GLY A 171 14.95 -11.32 -20.64
C GLY A 171 15.28 -11.98 -19.30
N ASP A 172 16.47 -12.62 -19.20
CA ASP A 172 16.83 -13.47 -18.05
C ASP A 172 17.43 -12.68 -16.88
N LYS A 173 17.82 -11.42 -17.09
CA LYS A 173 18.60 -10.64 -16.12
C LYS A 173 17.91 -9.39 -15.63
N ALA A 174 16.83 -8.98 -16.24
CA ALA A 174 16.20 -7.72 -15.91
C ALA A 174 14.67 -7.85 -15.72
N TYR A 175 14.10 -6.95 -14.96
CA TYR A 175 12.66 -6.79 -14.86
C TYR A 175 12.30 -5.31 -14.68
N ALA A 176 11.07 -4.98 -15.04
CA ALA A 176 10.44 -3.70 -14.74
C ALA A 176 9.16 -3.92 -13.94
N THR A 177 8.84 -2.99 -13.05
CA THR A 177 7.58 -2.90 -12.33
C THR A 177 6.96 -1.53 -12.52
N TYR A 178 5.65 -1.45 -12.43
CA TYR A 178 4.94 -0.18 -12.41
C TYR A 178 3.65 -0.30 -11.61
N HIS A 179 3.22 0.83 -11.08
CA HIS A 179 1.96 0.97 -10.36
C HIS A 179 1.42 2.38 -10.60
N PHE A 180 0.15 2.47 -10.95
CA PHE A 180 -0.58 3.73 -11.10
C PHE A 180 -1.87 3.65 -10.32
N SER A 181 -2.22 4.71 -9.62
CA SER A 181 -3.51 4.84 -8.97
C SER A 181 -4.09 6.24 -9.17
N ASN A 182 -5.41 6.30 -9.26
CA ASN A 182 -6.17 7.52 -9.21
C ASN A 182 -7.34 7.30 -8.25
N SER A 183 -7.60 8.25 -7.39
CA SER A 183 -8.65 8.12 -6.38
C SER A 183 -9.30 9.44 -6.04
N GLU A 184 -10.52 9.34 -5.54
CA GLU A 184 -11.29 10.40 -4.92
C GLU A 184 -11.61 9.97 -3.49
N GLY A 185 -11.23 10.76 -2.50
CA GLY A 185 -11.42 10.44 -1.09
C GLY A 185 -10.60 9.25 -0.58
N ALA A 186 -9.50 8.84 -1.27
CA ALA A 186 -8.69 7.69 -0.89
C ALA A 186 -7.17 7.96 -0.91
N GLY A 187 -6.76 9.21 -0.71
CA GLY A 187 -5.34 9.61 -0.66
C GLY A 187 -4.55 8.91 0.44
N GLU A 188 -5.15 8.65 1.59
CA GLU A 188 -4.54 7.89 2.71
C GLU A 188 -4.11 6.47 2.34
N ASN A 189 -4.68 5.87 1.29
CA ASN A 189 -4.25 4.57 0.79
C ASN A 189 -2.97 4.64 -0.05
N ILE A 190 -2.50 5.84 -0.40
CA ILE A 190 -1.18 6.07 -1.01
C ILE A 190 -0.17 6.24 0.13
N MET A 191 0.83 5.39 0.22
CA MET A 191 1.77 5.32 1.35
C MET A 191 2.40 6.67 1.71
N ALA A 192 2.68 7.53 0.73
CA ALA A 192 3.26 8.86 0.94
C ALA A 192 2.34 9.80 1.73
N PHE A 193 1.03 9.58 1.69
CA PHE A 193 0.03 10.44 2.33
C PHE A 193 -0.61 9.78 3.55
N ALA A 194 -0.24 8.54 3.88
CA ALA A 194 -0.81 7.81 5.01
C ALA A 194 -0.55 8.53 6.34
N GLY A 195 -1.62 8.75 7.13
CA GLY A 195 -1.57 9.47 8.40
C GLY A 195 -1.45 10.99 8.26
N THR A 196 -1.88 11.56 7.13
CA THR A 196 -1.85 13.01 6.89
C THR A 196 -3.23 13.64 6.65
N ASP A 197 -4.31 12.93 7.00
CA ASP A 197 -5.70 13.33 6.73
C ASP A 197 -5.92 13.68 5.25
N ALA A 198 -5.58 12.74 4.37
CA ALA A 198 -5.46 12.95 2.94
C ALA A 198 -6.69 12.46 2.13
N ASN A 199 -7.83 12.21 2.78
CA ASN A 199 -9.04 11.76 2.09
C ASN A 199 -10.06 12.87 1.88
N ALA A 200 -10.31 13.69 2.90
CA ALA A 200 -11.29 14.76 2.86
C ALA A 200 -10.99 15.85 3.88
N VAL A 201 -11.64 17.00 3.74
CA VAL A 201 -11.73 18.03 4.77
C VAL A 201 -13.19 18.25 5.15
N LEU A 202 -13.41 18.53 6.43
CA LEU A 202 -14.70 19.01 6.95
C LEU A 202 -14.67 20.54 6.92
N ASP A 203 -15.53 21.15 6.09
CA ASP A 203 -15.65 22.62 5.99
C ASP A 203 -16.24 23.24 7.24
N ALA A 204 -16.38 24.56 7.28
CA ALA A 204 -16.92 25.27 8.43
C ALA A 204 -18.42 25.03 8.68
N ASP A 205 -19.14 24.65 7.63
CA ASP A 205 -20.56 24.34 7.65
C ASP A 205 -20.83 22.86 7.99
N GLY A 206 -19.77 22.05 8.03
CA GLY A 206 -19.83 20.63 8.37
C GLY A 206 -20.06 19.70 7.17
N ASN A 207 -19.79 20.17 5.95
CA ASN A 207 -19.82 19.34 4.76
C ASN A 207 -18.45 18.72 4.52
N LEU A 208 -18.43 17.50 3.98
CA LEU A 208 -17.22 16.83 3.54
C LEU A 208 -16.87 17.24 2.10
N GLU A 209 -15.61 17.62 1.89
CA GLU A 209 -15.01 17.82 0.57
C GLU A 209 -13.87 16.82 0.37
N THR A 210 -14.03 15.90 -0.56
CA THR A 210 -13.03 14.86 -0.87
C THR A 210 -11.84 15.41 -1.64
N PHE A 211 -10.69 14.73 -1.54
CA PHE A 211 -9.48 15.08 -2.28
C PHE A 211 -9.26 14.08 -3.42
N SER A 212 -8.96 14.60 -4.61
CA SER A 212 -8.45 13.78 -5.70
C SER A 212 -6.97 13.47 -5.49
N ALA A 213 -6.57 12.23 -5.71
CA ALA A 213 -5.19 11.81 -5.59
C ALA A 213 -4.74 11.01 -6.81
N PHE A 214 -3.52 11.28 -7.27
CA PHE A 214 -2.83 10.47 -8.27
C PHE A 214 -1.48 10.02 -7.74
N ALA A 215 -1.12 8.76 -8.02
CA ALA A 215 0.21 8.25 -7.71
C ALA A 215 0.73 7.31 -8.81
N ALA A 216 2.05 7.36 -9.00
CA ALA A 216 2.78 6.51 -9.93
C ALA A 216 4.08 6.00 -9.31
N VAL A 217 4.38 4.73 -9.53
CA VAL A 217 5.65 4.09 -9.15
C VAL A 217 6.18 3.32 -10.33
N PHE A 218 7.46 3.49 -10.62
CA PHE A 218 8.22 2.69 -11.57
C PHE A 218 9.39 2.05 -10.85
N GLY A 219 9.67 0.81 -11.16
CA GLY A 219 10.80 0.09 -10.62
C GLY A 219 11.50 -0.73 -11.69
N PHE A 220 12.78 -1.02 -11.45
CA PHE A 220 13.54 -1.94 -12.27
C PHE A 220 14.52 -2.74 -11.42
N GLY A 221 14.94 -3.89 -11.93
CA GLY A 221 16.05 -4.67 -11.38
C GLY A 221 16.90 -5.23 -12.48
N TYR A 222 18.22 -5.36 -12.21
CA TYR A 222 19.19 -5.94 -13.13
C TYR A 222 20.20 -6.81 -12.39
N ASP A 223 20.32 -8.07 -12.79
CA ASP A 223 21.27 -9.04 -12.26
C ASP A 223 22.58 -8.99 -13.06
N TRP A 224 23.60 -8.31 -12.51
CA TRP A 224 24.95 -8.23 -13.09
C TRP A 224 25.60 -9.60 -13.12
N THR A 225 25.49 -10.31 -12.00
CA THR A 225 25.98 -11.67 -11.79
C THR A 225 24.96 -12.44 -10.95
N PRO A 226 25.08 -13.76 -10.77
CA PRO A 226 24.21 -14.51 -9.85
C PRO A 226 24.24 -14.04 -8.39
N THR A 227 25.24 -13.20 -8.05
CA THR A 227 25.45 -12.71 -6.68
C THR A 227 25.32 -11.19 -6.52
N LEU A 228 25.21 -10.43 -7.61
CA LEU A 228 25.20 -8.97 -7.56
C LEU A 228 24.02 -8.42 -8.38
N THR A 229 23.14 -7.68 -7.72
CA THR A 229 21.92 -7.09 -8.31
C THR A 229 21.87 -5.60 -8.03
N THR A 230 21.52 -4.79 -9.02
CA THR A 230 21.10 -3.39 -8.86
C THR A 230 19.60 -3.30 -9.03
N GLN A 231 18.96 -2.48 -8.20
CA GLN A 231 17.54 -2.17 -8.32
C GLN A 231 17.34 -0.68 -8.11
N GLY A 232 16.33 -0.14 -8.77
CA GLY A 232 15.97 1.25 -8.64
C GLY A 232 14.47 1.45 -8.74
N SER A 233 13.99 2.56 -8.19
CA SER A 233 12.61 3.00 -8.33
C SER A 233 12.51 4.51 -8.37
N TYR A 234 11.40 4.98 -8.93
CA TYR A 234 10.94 6.35 -8.79
C TYR A 234 9.44 6.33 -8.49
N ALA A 235 9.06 7.03 -7.44
CA ALA A 235 7.69 7.18 -6.98
C ALA A 235 7.30 8.65 -6.99
N TYR A 236 6.05 8.95 -7.36
CA TYR A 236 5.47 10.29 -7.35
C TYR A 236 4.02 10.22 -6.91
N GLY A 237 3.62 11.13 -6.03
CA GLY A 237 2.25 11.29 -5.58
C GLY A 237 1.84 12.76 -5.52
N VAL A 238 0.57 13.04 -5.83
CA VAL A 238 -0.02 14.39 -5.75
C VAL A 238 -1.46 14.30 -5.25
N LEU A 239 -1.83 15.28 -4.42
CA LEU A 239 -3.19 15.52 -3.98
C LEU A 239 -3.68 16.84 -4.58
N ASP A 240 -4.86 16.81 -5.17
CA ASP A 240 -5.64 18.02 -5.52
C ASP A 240 -6.66 18.22 -4.40
N THR A 241 -6.56 19.35 -3.72
CA THR A 241 -7.27 19.62 -2.48
C THR A 241 -7.88 21.00 -2.49
N PRO A 242 -9.01 21.20 -1.79
CA PRO A 242 -9.57 22.53 -1.62
C PRO A 242 -8.63 23.45 -0.81
N ASP A 243 -8.83 24.76 -0.96
CA ASP A 243 -8.05 25.80 -0.25
C ASP A 243 -8.18 25.75 1.28
N SER A 244 -9.20 25.06 1.78
CA SER A 244 -9.45 24.84 3.19
C SER A 244 -8.46 23.89 3.89
N ARG A 245 -7.63 23.19 3.12
CA ARG A 245 -6.61 22.29 3.68
C ARG A 245 -5.46 23.08 4.32
N ALA A 246 -4.91 22.53 5.41
CA ALA A 246 -3.84 23.19 6.16
C ALA A 246 -2.59 23.49 5.29
N ASP A 247 -2.05 24.70 5.41
CA ASP A 247 -0.91 25.26 4.66
C ASP A 247 0.32 24.34 4.59
N LEU A 248 0.63 23.63 5.68
CA LEU A 248 1.79 22.74 5.79
C LEU A 248 1.47 21.27 5.45
N ALA A 249 0.25 20.96 5.05
CA ALA A 249 -0.10 19.61 4.60
C ALA A 249 0.62 19.28 3.30
N LEU A 250 1.04 18.03 3.15
CA LEU A 250 1.73 17.55 1.94
C LEU A 250 0.80 17.64 0.73
N GLU A 251 1.20 18.37 -0.30
CA GLU A 251 0.50 18.49 -1.59
C GLU A 251 1.00 17.42 -2.57
N ARG A 252 2.31 17.30 -2.71
CA ARG A 252 2.94 16.36 -3.66
C ARG A 252 4.36 16.04 -3.26
N GLY A 253 4.84 14.90 -3.72
CA GLY A 253 6.23 14.51 -3.53
C GLY A 253 6.67 13.45 -4.51
N GLY A 254 7.97 13.35 -4.70
CA GLY A 254 8.60 12.29 -5.46
C GLY A 254 9.88 11.83 -4.79
N VAL A 255 10.17 10.54 -4.89
CA VAL A 255 11.38 9.93 -4.35
C VAL A 255 11.97 8.94 -5.33
N GLY A 256 13.29 8.99 -5.51
CA GLY A 256 14.06 8.03 -6.29
C GLY A 256 14.98 7.21 -5.39
N HIS A 257 15.09 5.93 -5.69
CA HIS A 257 15.96 4.96 -5.01
C HIS A 257 16.88 4.27 -6.01
N LEU A 258 18.09 4.01 -5.59
CA LEU A 258 19.03 3.16 -6.33
C LEU A 258 19.87 2.36 -5.35
N ASN A 259 19.89 1.03 -5.51
CA ASN A 259 20.65 0.16 -4.64
C ASN A 259 21.58 -0.79 -5.38
N LEU A 260 22.50 -1.34 -4.61
CA LEU A 260 23.36 -2.46 -5.00
C LEU A 260 23.29 -3.50 -3.89
N ILE A 261 22.86 -4.71 -4.20
CA ILE A 261 22.72 -5.81 -3.25
C ILE A 261 23.63 -6.96 -3.66
N TRP A 262 24.44 -7.41 -2.71
CA TRP A 262 25.30 -8.57 -2.88
C TRP A 262 24.83 -9.74 -2.00
N LYS A 263 24.78 -10.93 -2.62
CA LYS A 263 24.45 -12.23 -2.00
C LYS A 263 25.65 -13.16 -2.19
N PRO A 264 26.41 -13.50 -1.14
CA PRO A 264 27.58 -14.36 -1.26
C PRO A 264 27.24 -15.72 -1.88
N GLN A 265 28.09 -16.20 -2.77
CA GLN A 265 27.93 -17.51 -3.37
C GLN A 265 27.96 -18.61 -2.28
N GLY A 266 27.02 -19.56 -2.35
CA GLY A 266 26.90 -20.66 -1.38
C GLY A 266 26.25 -20.29 -0.06
N ASN A 267 25.94 -19.01 0.20
CA ASN A 267 25.19 -18.58 1.39
C ASN A 267 23.85 -17.95 1.03
N LYS A 268 22.80 -18.77 1.03
CA LYS A 268 21.43 -18.32 0.74
C LYS A 268 20.77 -17.51 1.87
N TYR A 269 21.39 -17.47 3.04
CA TYR A 269 20.83 -16.87 4.25
C TYR A 269 21.28 -15.42 4.47
N PHE A 270 22.37 -14.99 3.83
CA PHE A 270 22.94 -13.66 4.03
C PHE A 270 22.87 -12.82 2.78
N SER A 271 22.54 -11.54 2.95
CA SER A 271 22.71 -10.51 1.93
C SER A 271 23.10 -9.19 2.55
N THR A 272 23.86 -8.39 1.83
CA THR A 272 24.22 -7.02 2.23
C THR A 272 24.11 -6.08 1.05
N GLY A 273 23.95 -4.78 1.31
CA GLY A 273 23.80 -3.80 0.26
C GLY A 273 23.81 -2.38 0.76
N ALA A 274 23.85 -1.46 -0.20
CA ALA A 274 23.74 -0.01 0.02
C ALA A 274 22.69 0.58 -0.92
N GLU A 275 21.96 1.58 -0.46
CA GLU A 275 20.96 2.32 -1.22
C GLU A 275 21.11 3.80 -1.01
N ILE A 276 21.08 4.57 -2.10
CA ILE A 276 20.94 6.01 -2.08
C ILE A 276 19.50 6.38 -2.42
N MET A 277 18.95 7.35 -1.71
CA MET A 277 17.64 7.91 -1.90
C MET A 277 17.73 9.42 -2.05
N TYR A 278 16.93 9.97 -2.95
CA TYR A 278 16.70 11.41 -3.06
C TYR A 278 15.22 11.67 -3.19
N GLY A 279 14.68 12.49 -2.31
CA GLY A 279 13.27 12.88 -2.32
C GLY A 279 13.09 14.39 -2.31
N LYS A 280 12.01 14.84 -2.95
CA LYS A 280 11.56 16.23 -2.94
C LYS A 280 10.05 16.28 -2.71
N SER A 281 9.62 17.21 -1.86
CA SER A 281 8.20 17.42 -1.54
C SER A 281 7.82 18.88 -1.63
N ARG A 282 6.52 19.12 -1.76
CA ARG A 282 5.89 20.44 -1.69
C ARG A 282 4.65 20.35 -0.80
N VAL A 283 4.43 21.36 0.01
CA VAL A 283 3.25 21.54 0.86
C VAL A 283 2.29 22.58 0.26
N GLN A 284 1.07 22.66 0.78
CA GLN A 284 -0.04 23.47 0.25
C GLN A 284 0.31 24.94 0.04
N ASN A 285 1.03 25.59 0.96
CA ASN A 285 1.46 26.98 0.83
C ASN A 285 2.59 27.20 -0.19
N GLY A 286 2.99 26.15 -0.94
CA GLY A 286 4.00 26.22 -1.99
C GLY A 286 5.44 26.02 -1.50
N ALA A 287 5.70 25.90 -0.20
CA ALA A 287 7.04 25.63 0.31
C ALA A 287 7.50 24.24 -0.12
N THR A 288 8.80 24.10 -0.42
CA THR A 288 9.41 22.85 -0.88
C THR A 288 10.56 22.45 0.02
N GLY A 289 10.75 21.13 0.15
CA GLY A 289 11.92 20.55 0.82
C GLY A 289 12.46 19.36 0.04
N ASP A 290 13.74 19.07 0.22
CA ASP A 290 14.39 17.89 -0.33
C ASP A 290 15.33 17.25 0.68
N ALA A 291 15.61 15.95 0.48
CA ALA A 291 16.54 15.21 1.31
C ALA A 291 17.24 14.12 0.52
N THR A 292 18.49 13.86 0.88
CA THR A 292 19.27 12.71 0.41
C THR A 292 19.58 11.80 1.58
N ARG A 293 19.43 10.50 1.42
CA ARG A 293 19.76 9.49 2.45
C ARG A 293 20.60 8.36 1.84
N LEU A 294 21.63 7.93 2.57
CA LEU A 294 22.35 6.69 2.32
C LEU A 294 21.92 5.66 3.37
N GLN A 295 21.53 4.48 2.93
CA GLN A 295 21.14 3.36 3.78
C GLN A 295 22.01 2.15 3.51
N LEU A 296 22.42 1.45 4.58
CA LEU A 296 23.16 0.20 4.51
C LEU A 296 22.30 -0.94 5.06
N MET A 297 22.42 -2.12 4.46
CA MET A 297 21.68 -3.32 4.86
C MET A 297 22.64 -4.48 5.15
N ALA A 298 22.39 -5.21 6.23
CA ALA A 298 22.84 -6.58 6.45
C ALA A 298 21.60 -7.41 6.84
N LYS A 299 21.26 -8.42 6.04
CA LYS A 299 20.07 -9.25 6.24
C LYS A 299 20.45 -10.72 6.38
N PHE A 300 19.93 -11.35 7.43
CA PHE A 300 19.94 -12.79 7.61
C PHE A 300 18.51 -13.34 7.51
N ALA A 301 18.32 -14.40 6.74
CA ALA A 301 17.06 -15.13 6.63
C ALA A 301 17.29 -16.54 7.16
N PHE A 302 16.48 -17.02 8.07
CA PHE A 302 16.57 -18.36 8.70
C PHE A 302 15.19 -19.03 8.74
#